data_253efaef4870c2b21a29c6870868194e
#
_entry.id   253efaef4870c2b21a29c6870868194e
#
_cell.length_a   1.000
_cell.length_b   1.000
_cell.length_c   1.000
_cell.angle_alpha   90.00
_cell.angle_beta   90.00
_cell.angle_gamma   90.00
#
_symmetry.space_group_name_H-M   'P 1'
#
loop_
_entity.id
_entity.type
_entity.pdbx_description
1 polymer ?
#
loop_
_entity_poly.entity_id
_entity_poly.type
_entity_poly.pdbx_seq_one_letter_code
_entity_poly.pdbx_strand_id
1 'polypeptide(L)'
;IKTLVDAADDKTKAKYYYLKGMARYQNGNGSFDNKILSIIDFNEAKKIEKSGTTTYTSKIDNIFTDLFNSFINDSRTALEVKNYKNSYLNLEAAYNVSNKDTLYLYNAALVATEAKDYNIALGYYEKLIDLGYSGISMNYYAVEKESGKEQLFQDEKSRNFSVDVIGTHESPRDEMAESVEIDILRSMAAIYKTQEEYDKSIIYLDLA
;
A
#
# COMPACT_ATOMS: atom_id res chain seq x y z
N ILE A 1 -7.68 29.00 -16.39
CA ILE A 1 -7.17 27.70 -16.89
C ILE A 1 -8.18 26.59 -16.58
N LYS A 2 -8.70 26.46 -15.36
CA LYS A 2 -9.65 25.39 -15.00
C LYS A 2 -10.88 25.40 -15.91
N THR A 3 -11.50 26.57 -16.14
CA THR A 3 -12.66 26.75 -17.00
C THR A 3 -12.43 26.33 -18.46
N LEU A 4 -11.20 26.53 -18.98
CA LEU A 4 -10.84 26.11 -20.33
C LEU A 4 -10.65 24.58 -20.42
N VAL A 5 -10.11 23.97 -19.38
CA VAL A 5 -9.96 22.50 -19.29
C VAL A 5 -11.34 21.84 -19.20
N ASP A 6 -12.25 22.39 -18.37
CA ASP A 6 -13.58 21.82 -18.18
C ASP A 6 -14.40 21.82 -19.48
N ALA A 7 -14.17 22.77 -20.38
CA ALA A 7 -14.82 22.87 -21.69
C ALA A 7 -14.14 22.06 -22.83
N ALA A 8 -12.96 21.51 -22.58
CA ALA A 8 -12.20 20.74 -23.58
C ALA A 8 -12.77 19.33 -23.80
N ASP A 9 -12.39 18.70 -24.92
CA ASP A 9 -12.68 17.28 -25.14
C ASP A 9 -11.87 16.35 -24.19
N ASP A 10 -12.31 15.11 -24.06
CA ASP A 10 -11.71 14.16 -23.12
C ASP A 10 -10.23 13.88 -23.39
N LYS A 11 -9.83 13.83 -24.67
CA LYS A 11 -8.43 13.64 -25.07
C LYS A 11 -7.56 14.80 -24.58
N THR A 12 -8.02 16.03 -24.71
CA THR A 12 -7.34 17.24 -24.24
C THR A 12 -7.29 17.30 -22.73
N LYS A 13 -8.38 16.91 -22.04
CA LYS A 13 -8.44 16.81 -20.58
C LYS A 13 -7.44 15.76 -20.05
N ALA A 14 -7.45 14.55 -20.62
CA ALA A 14 -6.52 13.50 -20.21
C ALA A 14 -5.05 13.93 -20.39
N LYS A 15 -4.73 14.58 -21.54
CA LYS A 15 -3.41 15.12 -21.78
C LYS A 15 -3.02 16.19 -20.75
N TYR A 16 -3.92 17.09 -20.41
CA TYR A 16 -3.69 18.12 -19.40
C TYR A 16 -3.33 17.52 -18.04
N TYR A 17 -4.15 16.58 -17.54
CA TYR A 17 -3.88 15.95 -16.25
C TYR A 17 -2.61 15.11 -16.27
N TYR A 18 -2.35 14.38 -17.35
CA TYR A 18 -1.09 13.65 -17.51
C TYR A 18 0.14 14.58 -17.43
N LEU A 19 0.15 15.68 -18.21
CA LEU A 19 1.27 16.63 -18.22
C LEU A 19 1.42 17.35 -16.86
N LYS A 20 0.33 17.67 -16.20
CA LYS A 20 0.33 18.26 -14.87
C LYS A 20 0.90 17.29 -13.82
N GLY A 21 0.52 16.02 -13.88
CA GLY A 21 1.10 14.96 -13.06
C GLY A 21 2.61 14.80 -13.31
N MET A 22 3.03 14.78 -14.58
CA MET A 22 4.45 14.70 -14.96
C MET A 22 5.28 15.88 -14.41
N ALA A 23 4.74 17.11 -14.48
CA ALA A 23 5.41 18.30 -13.94
C ALA A 23 5.64 18.20 -12.42
N ARG A 24 4.73 17.57 -11.69
CA ARG A 24 4.84 17.33 -10.24
C ARG A 24 5.75 16.13 -9.93
N TYR A 25 5.62 15.06 -10.70
CA TYR A 25 6.41 13.84 -10.52
C TYR A 25 7.91 14.08 -10.75
N GLN A 26 8.28 14.93 -11.71
CA GLN A 26 9.68 15.33 -12.03
C GLN A 26 10.62 14.12 -12.21
N ASN A 27 10.16 13.09 -12.94
CA ASN A 27 10.89 11.81 -13.11
C ASN A 27 11.35 11.18 -11.79
N GLY A 28 10.48 11.21 -10.77
CA GLY A 28 10.77 10.65 -9.44
C GLY A 28 11.42 11.62 -8.45
N ASN A 29 11.89 12.80 -8.91
CA ASN A 29 12.58 13.79 -8.07
C ASN A 29 11.63 14.81 -7.40
N GLY A 30 10.32 14.70 -7.61
CA GLY A 30 9.34 15.53 -6.92
C GLY A 30 9.40 15.33 -5.40
N SER A 31 9.13 16.39 -4.61
CA SER A 31 8.95 16.26 -3.17
C SER A 31 7.83 15.28 -2.86
N PHE A 32 7.76 14.76 -1.63
CA PHE A 32 6.68 13.85 -1.20
C PHE A 32 5.30 14.42 -1.56
N ASP A 33 5.01 15.66 -1.19
CA ASP A 33 3.73 16.31 -1.49
C ASP A 33 3.45 16.40 -3.00
N ASN A 34 4.47 16.70 -3.80
CA ASN A 34 4.35 16.73 -5.25
C ASN A 34 4.11 15.35 -5.84
N LYS A 35 4.74 14.29 -5.32
CA LYS A 35 4.45 12.90 -5.69
C LYS A 35 2.99 12.55 -5.38
N ILE A 36 2.48 12.89 -4.20
CA ILE A 36 1.05 12.67 -3.82
C ILE A 36 0.12 13.43 -4.76
N LEU A 37 0.39 14.70 -5.01
CA LEU A 37 -0.42 15.50 -5.94
C LEU A 37 -0.34 14.98 -7.39
N SER A 38 0.79 14.39 -7.80
CA SER A 38 0.93 13.77 -9.13
C SER A 38 0.02 12.54 -9.27
N ILE A 39 -0.13 11.74 -8.21
CA ILE A 39 -1.03 10.57 -8.19
C ILE A 39 -2.47 11.00 -8.44
N ILE A 40 -2.90 12.11 -7.83
CA ILE A 40 -4.25 12.66 -8.04
C ILE A 40 -4.44 13.05 -9.52
N ASP A 41 -3.50 13.78 -10.10
CA ASP A 41 -3.56 14.19 -11.49
C ASP A 41 -3.54 12.99 -12.46
N PHE A 42 -2.68 12.00 -12.21
CA PHE A 42 -2.61 10.78 -13.00
C PHE A 42 -3.90 9.94 -12.92
N ASN A 43 -4.50 9.84 -11.74
CA ASN A 43 -5.78 9.16 -11.58
C ASN A 43 -6.91 9.85 -12.34
N GLU A 44 -6.94 11.19 -12.37
CA GLU A 44 -7.90 11.93 -13.20
C GLU A 44 -7.67 11.66 -14.70
N ALA A 45 -6.42 11.62 -15.17
CA ALA A 45 -6.12 11.25 -16.56
C ALA A 45 -6.62 9.83 -16.89
N LYS A 46 -6.33 8.83 -16.03
CA LYS A 46 -6.80 7.45 -16.20
C LYS A 46 -8.32 7.33 -16.18
N LYS A 47 -8.99 8.09 -15.30
CA LYS A 47 -10.45 8.10 -15.19
C LYS A 47 -11.10 8.60 -16.50
N ILE A 48 -10.55 9.65 -17.09
CA ILE A 48 -11.03 10.20 -18.37
C ILE A 48 -10.79 9.19 -19.50
N GLU A 49 -9.64 8.52 -19.54
CA GLU A 49 -9.31 7.53 -20.57
C GLU A 49 -10.15 6.25 -20.49
N LYS A 50 -10.78 5.92 -19.35
CA LYS A 50 -11.69 4.74 -19.25
C LYS A 50 -12.89 4.82 -20.19
N SER A 51 -13.26 6.02 -20.61
CA SER A 51 -14.36 6.26 -21.55
C SER A 51 -13.97 6.19 -23.04
N GLY A 52 -12.68 5.95 -23.36
CA GLY A 52 -12.18 6.01 -24.74
C GLY A 52 -10.78 5.41 -24.94
N THR A 53 -9.90 6.12 -25.64
CA THR A 53 -8.53 5.68 -25.98
C THR A 53 -7.57 5.80 -24.81
N THR A 54 -6.87 4.71 -24.48
CA THR A 54 -5.87 4.64 -23.39
C THR A 54 -4.47 5.08 -23.88
N THR A 55 -4.25 6.37 -24.04
CA THR A 55 -2.96 6.93 -24.52
C THR A 55 -1.93 7.04 -23.39
N TYR A 56 -2.37 7.37 -22.18
CA TYR A 56 -1.50 7.66 -21.04
C TYR A 56 -1.54 6.59 -19.96
N THR A 57 -2.59 5.76 -19.90
CA THR A 57 -2.82 4.75 -18.85
C THR A 57 -1.59 3.86 -18.65
N SER A 58 -1.04 3.21 -19.70
CA SER A 58 0.14 2.34 -19.55
C SER A 58 1.39 3.08 -19.07
N LYS A 59 1.56 4.35 -19.47
CA LYS A 59 2.68 5.18 -19.00
C LYS A 59 2.53 5.52 -17.52
N ILE A 60 1.30 5.83 -17.10
CA ILE A 60 0.97 6.12 -15.71
C ILE A 60 1.15 4.86 -14.85
N ASP A 61 0.77 3.68 -15.34
CA ASP A 61 0.96 2.41 -14.62
C ASP A 61 2.44 2.13 -14.35
N ASN A 62 3.33 2.40 -15.31
CA ASN A 62 4.77 2.32 -15.09
C ASN A 62 5.25 3.32 -14.04
N ILE A 63 4.77 4.57 -14.10
CA ILE A 63 5.09 5.60 -13.10
C ILE A 63 4.59 5.19 -11.71
N PHE A 64 3.42 4.57 -11.62
CA PHE A 64 2.89 4.07 -10.35
C PHE A 64 3.74 2.93 -9.78
N THR A 65 4.32 2.07 -10.63
CA THR A 65 5.29 1.06 -10.20
C THR A 65 6.56 1.72 -9.63
N ASP A 66 7.08 2.74 -10.29
CA ASP A 66 8.27 3.47 -9.80
C ASP A 66 7.97 4.20 -8.49
N LEU A 67 6.82 4.88 -8.39
CA LEU A 67 6.36 5.54 -7.18
C LEU A 67 6.18 4.56 -6.03
N PHE A 68 5.57 3.40 -6.29
CA PHE A 68 5.41 2.34 -5.30
C PHE A 68 6.77 1.91 -4.73
N ASN A 69 7.73 1.58 -5.58
CA ASN A 69 9.06 1.17 -5.16
C ASN A 69 9.76 2.28 -4.36
N SER A 70 9.62 3.55 -4.79
CA SER A 70 10.15 4.70 -4.06
C SER A 70 9.54 4.81 -2.66
N PHE A 71 8.21 4.76 -2.53
CA PHE A 71 7.53 4.86 -1.25
C PHE A 71 7.89 3.73 -0.28
N ILE A 72 8.01 2.49 -0.78
CA ILE A 72 8.44 1.36 0.05
C ILE A 72 9.87 1.56 0.56
N ASN A 73 10.80 2.00 -0.30
CA ASN A 73 12.17 2.26 0.11
C ASN A 73 12.27 3.44 1.09
N ASP A 74 11.53 4.53 0.82
CA ASP A 74 11.48 5.71 1.69
C ASP A 74 10.88 5.37 3.07
N SER A 75 9.84 4.51 3.11
CA SER A 75 9.26 4.00 4.36
C SER A 75 10.27 3.19 5.17
N ARG A 76 10.99 2.27 4.52
CA ARG A 76 12.01 1.43 5.17
C ARG A 76 13.12 2.29 5.76
N THR A 77 13.66 3.23 4.98
CA THR A 77 14.69 4.16 5.44
C THR A 77 14.21 5.01 6.63
N ALA A 78 12.96 5.46 6.59
CA ALA A 78 12.37 6.20 7.69
C ALA A 78 12.25 5.35 8.96
N LEU A 79 11.92 4.05 8.86
CA LEU A 79 11.88 3.12 10.00
C LEU A 79 13.26 2.90 10.61
N GLU A 80 14.31 2.76 9.81
CA GLU A 80 15.68 2.57 10.29
C GLU A 80 16.13 3.71 11.22
N VAL A 81 15.67 4.93 10.94
CA VAL A 81 15.96 6.13 11.77
C VAL A 81 14.83 6.48 12.72
N LYS A 82 13.86 5.59 12.92
CA LYS A 82 12.68 5.77 13.80
C LYS A 82 11.82 7.00 13.48
N ASN A 83 11.85 7.42 12.21
CA ASN A 83 10.94 8.46 11.71
C ASN A 83 9.61 7.82 11.31
N TYR A 84 8.86 7.34 12.31
CA TYR A 84 7.62 6.60 12.12
C TYR A 84 6.60 7.37 11.28
N LYS A 85 6.50 8.68 11.50
CA LYS A 85 5.58 9.54 10.73
C LYS A 85 5.84 9.47 9.23
N ASN A 86 7.07 9.64 8.81
CA ASN A 86 7.42 9.54 7.39
C ASN A 86 7.20 8.12 6.88
N SER A 87 7.44 7.10 7.72
CA SER A 87 7.23 5.72 7.32
C SER A 87 5.75 5.43 7.03
N TYR A 88 4.82 5.72 7.96
CA TYR A 88 3.40 5.40 7.71
C TYR A 88 2.80 6.25 6.57
N LEU A 89 3.24 7.49 6.38
CA LEU A 89 2.81 8.31 5.23
C LEU A 89 3.26 7.70 3.88
N ASN A 90 4.47 7.17 3.82
CA ASN A 90 4.95 6.48 2.63
C ASN A 90 4.22 5.14 2.40
N LEU A 91 3.88 4.39 3.46
CA LEU A 91 3.08 3.17 3.33
C LEU A 91 1.64 3.47 2.84
N GLU A 92 1.02 4.53 3.34
CA GLU A 92 -0.28 5.00 2.81
C GLU A 92 -0.17 5.40 1.34
N ALA A 93 0.90 6.09 0.95
CA ALA A 93 1.15 6.45 -0.44
C ALA A 93 1.34 5.20 -1.32
N ALA A 94 2.08 4.19 -0.84
CA ALA A 94 2.23 2.89 -1.51
C ALA A 94 0.86 2.20 -1.69
N TYR A 95 0.00 2.15 -0.67
CA TYR A 95 -1.37 1.68 -0.78
C TYR A 95 -2.13 2.39 -1.90
N ASN A 96 -1.95 3.70 -2.05
CA ASN A 96 -2.68 4.49 -3.05
C ASN A 96 -2.27 4.21 -4.49
N VAL A 97 -1.07 3.69 -4.75
CA VAL A 97 -0.56 3.35 -6.09
C VAL A 97 -0.52 1.85 -6.39
N SER A 98 -0.63 0.97 -5.38
CA SER A 98 -0.59 -0.50 -5.49
C SER A 98 -1.94 -1.15 -5.82
N ASN A 99 -2.83 -0.48 -6.58
CA ASN A 99 -4.19 -0.96 -6.83
C ASN A 99 -4.99 -1.26 -5.54
N LYS A 100 -4.68 -0.52 -4.45
CA LYS A 100 -5.32 -0.64 -3.13
C LYS A 100 -4.99 -1.95 -2.41
N ASP A 101 -3.75 -2.42 -2.52
CA ASP A 101 -3.27 -3.53 -1.70
C ASP A 101 -3.29 -3.15 -0.21
N THR A 102 -4.25 -3.72 0.50
CA THR A 102 -4.57 -3.41 1.90
C THR A 102 -3.45 -3.79 2.88
N LEU A 103 -2.50 -4.63 2.49
CA LEU A 103 -1.32 -4.94 3.30
C LEU A 103 -0.53 -3.68 3.67
N TYR A 104 -0.37 -2.75 2.72
CA TYR A 104 0.36 -1.50 2.98
C TYR A 104 -0.40 -0.55 3.90
N LEU A 105 -1.73 -0.57 3.84
CA LEU A 105 -2.56 0.19 4.78
C LEU A 105 -2.49 -0.40 6.19
N TYR A 106 -2.48 -1.74 6.31
CA TYR A 106 -2.28 -2.42 7.60
C TYR A 106 -0.91 -2.11 8.21
N ASN A 107 0.14 -2.18 7.40
CA ASN A 107 1.47 -1.79 7.86
C ASN A 107 1.55 -0.31 8.27
N ALA A 108 0.85 0.59 7.57
CA ALA A 108 0.73 2.00 7.97
C ALA A 108 0.05 2.15 9.34
N ALA A 109 -1.01 1.37 9.60
CA ALA A 109 -1.71 1.37 10.90
C ALA A 109 -0.79 0.92 12.04
N LEU A 110 -0.01 -0.15 11.84
CA LEU A 110 0.95 -0.65 12.83
C LEU A 110 2.02 0.40 13.14
N VAL A 111 2.59 1.03 12.10
CA VAL A 111 3.63 2.06 12.27
C VAL A 111 3.08 3.33 12.92
N ALA A 112 1.84 3.74 12.58
CA ALA A 112 1.18 4.88 13.23
C ALA A 112 0.88 4.59 14.71
N THR A 113 0.56 3.35 15.06
CA THR A 113 0.38 2.90 16.46
C THR A 113 1.70 3.00 17.22
N GLU A 114 2.80 2.54 16.63
CA GLU A 114 4.14 2.64 17.24
C GLU A 114 4.59 4.12 17.40
N ALA A 115 4.20 4.97 16.45
CA ALA A 115 4.40 6.42 16.53
C ALA A 115 3.58 7.10 17.65
N LYS A 116 2.59 6.40 18.21
CA LYS A 116 1.54 6.93 19.09
C LYS A 116 0.66 8.00 18.44
N ASP A 117 0.61 8.01 17.10
CA ASP A 117 -0.30 8.84 16.31
C ASP A 117 -1.67 8.15 16.24
N TYR A 118 -2.29 7.96 17.42
CA TYR A 118 -3.45 7.08 17.61
C TYR A 118 -4.64 7.42 16.73
N ASN A 119 -4.94 8.70 16.51
CA ASN A 119 -6.05 9.09 15.63
C ASN A 119 -5.82 8.68 14.18
N ILE A 120 -4.56 8.72 13.72
CA ILE A 120 -4.18 8.25 12.38
C ILE A 120 -4.26 6.73 12.30
N ALA A 121 -3.74 6.04 13.31
CA ALA A 121 -3.81 4.58 13.41
C ALA A 121 -5.25 4.07 13.38
N LEU A 122 -6.13 4.67 14.19
CA LEU A 122 -7.57 4.35 14.21
C LEU A 122 -8.21 4.56 12.83
N GLY A 123 -7.93 5.66 12.15
CA GLY A 123 -8.47 5.91 10.81
C GLY A 123 -8.02 4.86 9.78
N TYR A 124 -6.80 4.33 9.88
CA TYR A 124 -6.35 3.23 9.03
C TYR A 124 -7.02 1.90 9.40
N TYR A 125 -7.17 1.58 10.70
CA TYR A 125 -7.85 0.36 11.14
C TYR A 125 -9.33 0.37 10.78
N GLU A 126 -10.06 1.47 10.98
CA GLU A 126 -11.45 1.64 10.57
C GLU A 126 -11.60 1.38 9.07
N LYS A 127 -10.73 1.97 8.25
CA LYS A 127 -10.73 1.76 6.81
C LYS A 127 -10.44 0.30 6.42
N LEU A 128 -9.59 -0.41 7.15
CA LEU A 128 -9.31 -1.83 6.93
C LEU A 128 -10.56 -2.68 7.23
N ILE A 129 -11.27 -2.38 8.33
CA ILE A 129 -12.54 -3.02 8.68
C ILE A 129 -13.58 -2.77 7.58
N ASP A 130 -13.75 -1.53 7.15
CA ASP A 130 -14.69 -1.16 6.07
C ASP A 130 -14.38 -1.88 4.74
N LEU A 131 -13.11 -2.19 4.48
CA LEU A 131 -12.66 -2.93 3.31
C LEU A 131 -12.75 -4.45 3.48
N GLY A 132 -13.12 -4.96 4.66
CA GLY A 132 -13.17 -6.39 4.97
C GLY A 132 -11.78 -7.05 4.95
N TYR A 133 -10.75 -6.32 5.37
CA TYR A 133 -9.38 -6.85 5.37
C TYR A 133 -9.18 -7.86 6.50
N SER A 134 -8.90 -9.09 6.13
CA SER A 134 -8.60 -10.18 7.08
C SER A 134 -7.10 -10.49 7.22
N GLY A 135 -6.26 -10.02 6.29
CA GLY A 135 -4.85 -10.40 6.22
C GLY A 135 -4.61 -11.84 5.76
N ILE A 136 -5.67 -12.60 5.49
CA ILE A 136 -5.54 -13.98 5.01
C ILE A 136 -4.92 -13.97 3.62
N SER A 137 -3.79 -14.66 3.47
CA SER A 137 -3.09 -14.84 2.21
C SER A 137 -2.43 -16.22 2.19
N MET A 138 -2.09 -16.70 1.00
CA MET A 138 -1.30 -17.93 0.88
C MET A 138 0.18 -17.58 0.94
N ASN A 139 0.89 -18.19 1.88
CA ASN A 139 2.33 -18.12 2.01
C ASN A 139 2.97 -19.34 1.33
N TYR A 140 4.00 -19.10 0.53
CA TYR A 140 4.68 -20.12 -0.26
C TYR A 140 6.10 -20.30 0.25
N TYR A 141 6.39 -21.47 0.79
CA TYR A 141 7.69 -21.79 1.39
C TYR A 141 8.40 -22.89 0.60
N ALA A 142 9.73 -22.90 0.66
CA ALA A 142 10.56 -24.03 0.32
C ALA A 142 11.87 -23.98 1.11
N VAL A 143 12.53 -25.13 1.27
CA VAL A 143 13.79 -25.25 2.01
C VAL A 143 14.96 -25.03 1.04
N GLU A 144 15.84 -24.08 1.36
CA GLU A 144 17.08 -23.88 0.63
C GLU A 144 18.06 -25.04 0.90
N LYS A 145 18.48 -25.73 -0.14
CA LYS A 145 19.32 -26.95 -0.01
C LYS A 145 20.69 -26.71 0.63
N GLU A 146 21.28 -25.55 0.40
CA GLU A 146 22.60 -25.20 0.92
C GLU A 146 22.56 -24.94 2.43
N SER A 147 21.60 -24.18 2.91
CA SER A 147 21.52 -23.80 4.31
C SER A 147 20.59 -24.68 5.14
N GLY A 148 19.70 -25.45 4.51
CA GLY A 148 18.65 -26.22 5.17
C GLY A 148 17.57 -25.34 5.81
N LYS A 149 17.51 -24.03 5.50
CA LYS A 149 16.54 -23.09 6.06
C LYS A 149 15.34 -22.95 5.17
N GLU A 150 14.17 -22.83 5.80
CA GLU A 150 12.94 -22.49 5.10
C GLU A 150 12.96 -21.02 4.66
N GLN A 151 12.58 -20.78 3.41
CA GLN A 151 12.46 -19.46 2.81
C GLN A 151 11.03 -19.20 2.39
N LEU A 152 10.50 -17.99 2.69
CA LEU A 152 9.23 -17.49 2.17
C LEU A 152 9.46 -16.86 0.79
N PHE A 153 8.60 -17.21 -0.16
CA PHE A 153 8.57 -16.65 -1.51
C PHE A 153 7.42 -15.70 -1.70
N GLN A 154 7.58 -14.74 -2.59
CA GLN A 154 6.59 -13.72 -2.90
C GLN A 154 5.30 -14.33 -3.51
N ASP A 155 5.46 -15.39 -4.30
CA ASP A 155 4.37 -16.10 -4.97
C ASP A 155 4.75 -17.56 -5.28
N GLU A 156 3.75 -18.35 -5.62
CA GLU A 156 3.89 -19.76 -5.98
C GLU A 156 4.84 -19.97 -7.17
N LYS A 157 4.80 -19.09 -8.17
CA LYS A 157 5.62 -19.22 -9.39
C LYS A 157 7.10 -19.04 -9.07
N SER A 158 7.45 -18.06 -8.26
CA SER A 158 8.82 -17.82 -7.81
C SER A 158 9.33 -18.99 -6.99
N ARG A 159 8.51 -19.57 -6.10
CA ARG A 159 8.83 -20.78 -5.34
C ARG A 159 9.07 -21.96 -6.28
N ASN A 160 8.11 -22.26 -7.18
CA ASN A 160 8.22 -23.38 -8.10
C ASN A 160 9.40 -23.23 -9.05
N PHE A 161 9.70 -22.02 -9.51
CA PHE A 161 10.88 -21.76 -10.33
C PHE A 161 12.18 -22.10 -9.60
N SER A 162 12.30 -21.77 -8.32
CA SER A 162 13.48 -22.09 -7.48
C SER A 162 13.59 -23.58 -7.17
N VAL A 163 12.46 -24.30 -7.04
CA VAL A 163 12.42 -25.74 -6.79
C VAL A 163 12.64 -26.54 -8.07
N ASP A 164 11.87 -26.28 -9.13
CA ASP A 164 11.77 -27.16 -10.29
C ASP A 164 12.75 -26.79 -11.40
N VAL A 165 13.10 -25.50 -11.54
CA VAL A 165 13.94 -25.01 -12.65
C VAL A 165 15.36 -24.75 -12.20
N ILE A 166 15.57 -23.94 -11.16
CA ILE A 166 16.93 -23.65 -10.63
C ILE A 166 17.45 -24.83 -9.81
N GLY A 167 16.58 -25.53 -9.08
CA GLY A 167 16.94 -26.68 -8.25
C GLY A 167 17.67 -26.32 -6.94
N THR A 168 17.65 -25.05 -6.53
CA THR A 168 18.28 -24.54 -5.29
C THR A 168 17.46 -24.81 -4.04
N HIS A 169 16.16 -25.10 -4.21
CA HIS A 169 15.22 -25.34 -3.11
C HIS A 169 14.56 -26.72 -3.26
N GLU A 170 13.98 -27.20 -2.16
CA GLU A 170 13.23 -28.45 -2.07
C GLU A 170 12.09 -28.36 -1.06
N SER A 171 11.29 -29.40 -0.92
CA SER A 171 10.19 -29.50 0.06
C SER A 171 9.25 -28.28 0.02
N PRO A 172 8.61 -27.98 -1.14
CA PRO A 172 7.68 -26.85 -1.24
C PRO A 172 6.48 -27.07 -0.31
N ARG A 173 6.06 -25.99 0.36
CA ARG A 173 4.95 -26.00 1.31
C ARG A 173 4.12 -24.72 1.17
N ASP A 174 2.83 -24.88 1.19
CA ASP A 174 1.87 -23.78 1.21
C ASP A 174 1.24 -23.68 2.60
N GLU A 175 1.05 -22.46 3.10
CA GLU A 175 0.44 -22.20 4.39
C GLU A 175 -0.47 -20.99 4.29
N MET A 176 -1.71 -21.15 4.76
CA MET A 176 -2.63 -20.01 4.86
C MET A 176 -2.27 -19.16 6.08
N ALA A 177 -2.04 -17.87 5.87
CA ALA A 177 -1.82 -16.93 6.97
C ALA A 177 -3.07 -16.86 7.85
N GLU A 178 -2.88 -16.71 9.16
CA GLU A 178 -3.97 -16.48 10.10
C GLU A 178 -4.62 -15.11 9.87
N SER A 179 -5.91 -15.02 10.22
CA SER A 179 -6.62 -13.73 10.16
C SER A 179 -6.06 -12.76 11.20
N VAL A 180 -5.87 -11.51 10.80
CA VAL A 180 -5.47 -10.40 11.68
C VAL A 180 -6.65 -9.54 12.14
N GLU A 181 -7.89 -9.93 11.83
CA GLU A 181 -9.10 -9.17 12.20
C GLU A 181 -9.19 -8.94 13.71
N ILE A 182 -8.99 -10.00 14.49
CA ILE A 182 -8.99 -9.93 15.95
C ILE A 182 -7.87 -9.02 16.47
N ASP A 183 -6.69 -9.05 15.85
CA ASP A 183 -5.57 -8.20 16.25
C ASP A 183 -5.83 -6.73 15.93
N ILE A 184 -6.51 -6.44 14.82
CA ILE A 184 -6.99 -5.08 14.50
C ILE A 184 -7.94 -4.58 15.58
N LEU A 185 -8.97 -5.36 15.92
CA LEU A 185 -9.97 -4.98 16.94
C LEU A 185 -9.32 -4.77 18.31
N ARG A 186 -8.41 -5.66 18.72
CA ARG A 186 -7.65 -5.52 19.96
C ARG A 186 -6.74 -4.30 19.98
N SER A 187 -6.11 -3.98 18.86
CA SER A 187 -5.28 -2.78 18.73
C SER A 187 -6.11 -1.51 18.87
N MET A 188 -7.28 -1.46 18.26
CA MET A 188 -8.21 -0.33 18.40
C MET A 188 -8.71 -0.19 19.84
N ALA A 189 -9.08 -1.29 20.49
CA ALA A 189 -9.48 -1.30 21.90
C ALA A 189 -8.36 -0.77 22.82
N ALA A 190 -7.12 -1.20 22.59
CA ALA A 190 -5.96 -0.74 23.33
C ALA A 190 -5.70 0.77 23.14
N ILE A 191 -5.86 1.28 21.92
CA ILE A 191 -5.73 2.70 21.62
C ILE A 191 -6.82 3.49 22.36
N TYR A 192 -8.09 3.11 22.25
CA TYR A 192 -9.19 3.77 22.94
C TYR A 192 -9.00 3.76 24.47
N LYS A 193 -8.52 2.64 25.03
CA LYS A 193 -8.17 2.57 26.46
C LYS A 193 -7.08 3.59 26.81
N THR A 194 -6.06 3.74 25.97
CA THR A 194 -4.97 4.71 26.19
C THR A 194 -5.45 6.16 26.10
N GLN A 195 -6.49 6.42 25.31
CA GLN A 195 -7.17 7.72 25.20
C GLN A 195 -8.24 7.93 26.28
N GLU A 196 -8.40 7.00 27.23
CA GLU A 196 -9.42 7.01 28.28
C GLU A 196 -10.87 6.94 27.75
N GLU A 197 -11.05 6.51 26.49
CA GLU A 197 -12.35 6.28 25.84
C GLU A 197 -12.85 4.84 26.14
N TYR A 198 -13.10 4.54 27.40
CA TYR A 198 -13.36 3.17 27.89
C TYR A 198 -14.58 2.51 27.25
N ASP A 199 -15.65 3.27 26.99
CA ASP A 199 -16.86 2.71 26.34
C ASP A 199 -16.54 2.18 24.93
N LYS A 200 -15.76 2.93 24.15
CA LYS A 200 -15.30 2.47 22.84
C LYS A 200 -14.37 1.27 22.95
N SER A 201 -13.44 1.30 23.92
CA SER A 201 -12.55 0.17 24.16
C SER A 201 -13.32 -1.12 24.40
N ILE A 202 -14.39 -1.09 25.23
CA ILE A 202 -15.23 -2.23 25.51
C ILE A 202 -15.92 -2.73 24.25
N ILE A 203 -16.51 -1.84 23.42
CA ILE A 203 -17.15 -2.22 22.15
C ILE A 203 -16.19 -3.03 21.26
N TYR A 204 -14.96 -2.60 21.08
CA TYR A 204 -13.99 -3.30 20.24
C TYR A 204 -13.45 -4.59 20.86
N LEU A 205 -13.43 -4.72 22.19
CA LEU A 205 -13.12 -5.98 22.88
C LEU A 205 -14.25 -7.00 22.75
N ASP A 206 -15.51 -6.56 22.76
CA ASP A 206 -16.67 -7.45 22.60
C ASP A 206 -16.81 -7.96 21.15
N LEU A 207 -16.23 -7.24 20.18
CA LEU A 207 -16.17 -7.65 18.77
C LEU A 207 -15.00 -8.59 18.47
N ALA A 208 -13.95 -8.62 19.31
CA ALA A 208 -12.73 -9.41 19.15
C ALA A 208 -12.84 -10.80 19.77
#